data_4eaeb9ac54e5754594219063107e69b2
#
_entry.id   4eaeb9ac54e5754594219063107e69b2
#
_cell.length_a   1.000
_cell.length_b   1.000
_cell.length_c   1.000
_cell.angle_alpha   90.00
_cell.angle_beta   90.00
_cell.angle_gamma   90.00
#
_symmetry.space_group_name_H-M   'P 1'
#
loop_
_entity.id
_entity.type
_entity.pdbx_description
1 polymer ?
#
loop_
_entity_poly.entity_id
_entity_poly.type
_entity_poly.pdbx_seq_one_letter_code
_entity_poly.pdbx_strand_id
1 'polypeptide(L)'
;MTIIEETKHIITGKDLIAWGHRPGPEFGSLLEKANCAINDGASVEAVQKQLEPLIVPIPDHLPLHPEGKIPYHMNIDVSDDDELDNVEKVKLTMNAVMRTPTIVGGAVMPDACPAGPIGTIPVGGVVAAKNAIHPGMHSADICCSVMLTDLGDADPKTVLDAAHSVTHFGPGGRRNGQRFTTSLKLLDAFRENRFLKGPRTMRMAQEHMGTQGDGNHFLFVGRSRKTGRTAMVTHHGSRGPGAMLYKEGMIVAEKFRRELSPKTLKQNAWIPADSPEGAAYWEALQLIRKWTKANHNAIHQATLEGAKAQMGDRFWNEHNFVFKRDDIYLHGKGATPAWDGYASDASGLTLVPLNMAEPVLVVKGSDADHALGFSPHGAGRNYSRSEHRRRMGSATAEDLLMAETKGLDIRFHAGPIDPSELPSSYKKSDTVVTQISKYELADIEDYIDPYGCIMAGDVPPPWLNRKGRKRRR
;
A
#
# COMPACT_ATOMS: atom_id res chain seq x y z
N MET A 1 66.04 -18.02 -40.58
CA MET A 1 64.91 -18.69 -39.88
C MET A 1 64.18 -17.62 -39.12
N THR A 2 63.10 -17.11 -39.67
CA THR A 2 62.26 -16.07 -39.02
C THR A 2 61.27 -16.82 -38.14
N ILE A 3 61.40 -16.64 -36.82
CA ILE A 3 60.43 -17.16 -35.84
C ILE A 3 59.22 -16.25 -35.98
N ILE A 4 58.12 -16.75 -36.56
CA ILE A 4 56.81 -16.11 -36.50
C ILE A 4 56.31 -16.40 -35.07
N GLU A 5 56.35 -15.40 -34.19
CA GLU A 5 55.58 -15.43 -32.94
C GLU A 5 54.10 -15.50 -33.30
N GLU A 6 53.48 -16.68 -33.14
CA GLU A 6 52.02 -16.81 -33.16
C GLU A 6 51.48 -16.02 -31.98
N THR A 7 50.87 -14.88 -32.27
CA THR A 7 50.13 -14.10 -31.29
C THR A 7 48.97 -14.98 -30.75
N LYS A 8 49.09 -15.48 -29.54
CA LYS A 8 48.03 -16.24 -28.89
C LYS A 8 46.76 -15.42 -28.83
N HIS A 9 45.69 -15.91 -29.43
CA HIS A 9 44.38 -15.26 -29.37
C HIS A 9 43.89 -15.28 -27.91
N ILE A 10 43.50 -14.10 -27.37
CA ILE A 10 42.93 -13.98 -26.03
C ILE A 10 41.43 -13.84 -26.16
N ILE A 11 40.68 -14.77 -25.57
CA ILE A 11 39.22 -14.69 -25.51
C ILE A 11 38.82 -13.54 -24.57
N THR A 12 37.97 -12.67 -25.05
CA THR A 12 37.45 -11.53 -24.29
C THR A 12 35.97 -11.71 -23.86
N GLY A 13 35.50 -10.88 -22.96
CA GLY A 13 34.08 -10.92 -22.61
C GLY A 13 33.15 -10.61 -23.81
N LYS A 14 33.64 -9.91 -24.84
CA LYS A 14 32.88 -9.67 -26.07
C LYS A 14 32.72 -10.95 -26.90
N ASP A 15 33.72 -11.78 -26.92
CA ASP A 15 33.67 -13.05 -27.63
C ASP A 15 32.69 -14.04 -26.95
N LEU A 16 32.72 -14.13 -25.63
CA LEU A 16 31.72 -14.92 -24.88
C LEU A 16 30.30 -14.43 -25.13
N ILE A 17 30.10 -13.12 -25.18
CA ILE A 17 28.76 -12.51 -25.49
C ILE A 17 28.35 -12.85 -26.93
N ALA A 18 29.28 -12.77 -27.90
CA ALA A 18 29.03 -13.12 -29.30
C ALA A 18 28.70 -14.61 -29.45
N TRP A 19 29.24 -15.48 -28.59
CA TRP A 19 28.94 -16.93 -28.53
C TRP A 19 27.65 -17.25 -27.79
N GLY A 20 26.93 -16.22 -27.25
CA GLY A 20 25.62 -16.38 -26.59
C GLY A 20 25.68 -16.46 -25.07
N HIS A 21 26.86 -16.38 -24.45
CA HIS A 21 26.97 -16.28 -23.00
C HIS A 21 26.59 -14.92 -22.46
N ARG A 22 26.02 -14.87 -21.26
CA ARG A 22 25.59 -13.61 -20.63
C ARG A 22 26.50 -13.23 -19.47
N PRO A 23 26.77 -11.90 -19.28
CA PRO A 23 27.39 -11.41 -18.06
C PRO A 23 26.58 -11.82 -16.81
N GLY A 24 27.25 -12.46 -15.87
CA GLY A 24 26.65 -12.98 -14.62
C GLY A 24 27.73 -13.49 -13.67
N PRO A 25 27.34 -14.09 -12.53
CA PRO A 25 28.28 -14.60 -11.54
C PRO A 25 29.33 -15.59 -12.11
N GLU A 26 28.91 -16.41 -13.06
CA GLU A 26 29.78 -17.42 -13.69
C GLU A 26 30.61 -16.91 -14.90
N PHE A 27 30.36 -15.65 -15.32
CA PHE A 27 30.96 -15.12 -16.55
C PHE A 27 32.49 -15.01 -16.47
N GLY A 28 33.01 -14.61 -15.30
CA GLY A 28 34.47 -14.58 -15.04
C GLY A 28 35.09 -15.95 -15.10
N SER A 29 34.47 -16.95 -14.50
CA SER A 29 34.91 -18.34 -14.52
C SER A 29 34.90 -18.95 -15.93
N LEU A 30 33.89 -18.61 -16.75
CA LEU A 30 33.85 -19.00 -18.16
C LEU A 30 34.99 -18.37 -18.95
N LEU A 31 35.30 -17.12 -18.70
CA LEU A 31 36.39 -16.40 -19.36
C LEU A 31 37.76 -17.00 -19.01
N GLU A 32 37.96 -17.36 -17.74
CA GLU A 32 39.17 -18.04 -17.28
C GLU A 32 39.30 -19.40 -17.93
N LYS A 33 38.24 -20.23 -17.94
CA LYS A 33 38.24 -21.55 -18.63
C LYS A 33 38.56 -21.42 -20.11
N ALA A 34 37.97 -20.44 -20.80
CA ALA A 34 38.25 -20.20 -22.20
C ALA A 34 39.73 -19.91 -22.46
N ASN A 35 40.30 -18.99 -21.68
CA ASN A 35 41.69 -18.59 -21.85
C ASN A 35 42.67 -19.66 -21.40
N CYS A 36 42.36 -20.49 -20.41
CA CYS A 36 43.14 -21.67 -20.06
C CYS A 36 43.22 -22.65 -21.25
N ALA A 37 42.08 -22.99 -21.86
CA ALA A 37 42.03 -23.88 -23.01
C ALA A 37 42.83 -23.34 -24.22
N ILE A 38 42.76 -22.04 -24.52
CA ILE A 38 43.59 -21.41 -25.54
C ILE A 38 45.09 -21.53 -25.22
N ASN A 39 45.45 -21.30 -23.95
CA ASN A 39 46.84 -21.41 -23.50
C ASN A 39 47.38 -22.86 -23.62
N ASP A 40 46.49 -23.85 -23.46
CA ASP A 40 46.77 -25.27 -23.61
C ASP A 40 46.79 -25.73 -25.10
N GLY A 41 46.63 -24.78 -26.04
CA GLY A 41 46.73 -25.04 -27.47
C GLY A 41 45.43 -25.34 -28.18
N ALA A 42 44.27 -25.17 -27.54
CA ALA A 42 42.97 -25.33 -28.21
C ALA A 42 42.71 -24.18 -29.20
N SER A 43 42.04 -24.48 -30.33
CA SER A 43 41.56 -23.41 -31.24
C SER A 43 40.36 -22.68 -30.66
N VAL A 44 40.12 -21.47 -31.16
CA VAL A 44 38.95 -20.63 -30.75
C VAL A 44 37.64 -21.37 -30.99
N GLU A 45 37.52 -22.09 -32.12
CA GLU A 45 36.33 -22.87 -32.47
C GLU A 45 36.14 -24.06 -31.51
N ALA A 46 37.23 -24.70 -31.09
CA ALA A 46 37.18 -25.81 -30.12
C ALA A 46 36.71 -25.32 -28.76
N VAL A 47 37.20 -24.14 -28.30
CA VAL A 47 36.79 -23.51 -27.07
C VAL A 47 35.30 -23.06 -27.11
N GLN A 48 34.88 -22.48 -28.22
CA GLN A 48 33.48 -22.10 -28.40
C GLN A 48 32.56 -23.33 -28.30
N LYS A 49 32.90 -24.43 -28.98
CA LYS A 49 32.15 -25.67 -28.94
C LYS A 49 32.14 -26.31 -27.55
N GLN A 50 33.24 -26.23 -26.82
CA GLN A 50 33.34 -26.70 -25.44
C GLN A 50 32.45 -25.93 -24.48
N LEU A 51 32.27 -24.60 -24.70
CA LEU A 51 31.47 -23.75 -23.85
C LEU A 51 29.99 -23.71 -24.27
N GLU A 52 29.65 -24.09 -25.49
CA GLU A 52 28.28 -24.10 -26.02
C GLU A 52 27.24 -24.77 -25.09
N PRO A 53 27.51 -25.94 -24.47
CA PRO A 53 26.58 -26.59 -23.53
C PRO A 53 26.36 -25.79 -22.24
N LEU A 54 27.21 -24.80 -21.95
CA LEU A 54 27.13 -23.93 -20.78
C LEU A 54 26.34 -22.64 -21.08
N ILE A 55 25.85 -22.46 -22.32
CA ILE A 55 24.96 -21.35 -22.67
C ILE A 55 23.62 -21.54 -21.95
N VAL A 56 23.31 -20.65 -21.02
CA VAL A 56 22.01 -20.65 -20.40
C VAL A 56 20.97 -20.12 -21.40
N PRO A 57 19.97 -20.92 -21.80
CA PRO A 57 18.93 -20.49 -22.73
C PRO A 57 18.27 -19.19 -22.24
N ILE A 58 17.93 -18.32 -23.19
CA ILE A 58 17.09 -17.16 -22.87
C ILE A 58 15.72 -17.72 -22.51
N PRO A 59 15.21 -17.54 -21.27
CA PRO A 59 13.85 -17.91 -20.98
C PRO A 59 12.93 -17.15 -21.94
N ASP A 60 11.89 -17.79 -22.45
CA ASP A 60 10.84 -17.11 -23.18
C ASP A 60 10.20 -16.06 -22.26
N HIS A 61 10.45 -14.78 -22.56
CA HIS A 61 9.91 -13.72 -21.76
C HIS A 61 8.40 -13.59 -22.00
N LEU A 62 7.62 -13.45 -20.92
CA LEU A 62 6.23 -13.13 -21.00
C LEU A 62 6.06 -11.74 -21.67
N PRO A 63 5.35 -11.65 -22.80
CA PRO A 63 5.12 -10.39 -23.47
C PRO A 63 4.12 -9.54 -22.69
N LEU A 64 4.21 -8.21 -22.84
CA LEU A 64 3.14 -7.34 -22.37
C LEU A 64 1.84 -7.62 -23.12
N HIS A 65 0.71 -7.55 -22.44
CA HIS A 65 -0.57 -7.56 -23.15
C HIS A 65 -0.66 -6.39 -24.15
N PRO A 66 -1.23 -6.62 -25.35
CA PRO A 66 -1.63 -5.54 -26.23
C PRO A 66 -2.52 -4.53 -25.48
N GLU A 67 -2.45 -3.28 -25.88
CA GLU A 67 -3.31 -2.24 -25.34
C GLU A 67 -4.79 -2.60 -25.58
N GLY A 68 -5.63 -2.39 -24.55
CA GLY A 68 -7.06 -2.71 -24.60
C GLY A 68 -7.42 -4.20 -24.57
N LYS A 69 -6.44 -5.13 -24.50
CA LYS A 69 -6.73 -6.58 -24.46
C LYS A 69 -7.40 -7.00 -23.15
N ILE A 70 -6.92 -6.46 -22.02
CA ILE A 70 -7.51 -6.75 -20.71
C ILE A 70 -8.46 -5.61 -20.35
N PRO A 71 -9.76 -5.88 -20.21
CA PRO A 71 -10.74 -4.86 -19.85
C PRO A 71 -10.64 -4.49 -18.36
N TYR A 72 -11.09 -3.28 -18.04
CA TYR A 72 -11.35 -2.86 -16.68
C TYR A 72 -12.58 -1.96 -16.64
N HIS A 73 -13.25 -1.92 -15.48
CA HIS A 73 -14.47 -1.16 -15.27
C HIS A 73 -14.18 0.19 -14.60
N MET A 74 -14.87 1.23 -15.05
CA MET A 74 -14.82 2.57 -14.46
C MET A 74 -16.12 2.83 -13.72
N ASN A 75 -16.10 2.74 -12.39
CA ASN A 75 -17.25 2.99 -11.53
C ASN A 75 -17.16 4.42 -10.95
N ILE A 76 -16.93 5.39 -11.82
CA ILE A 76 -16.78 6.79 -11.46
C ILE A 76 -17.35 7.69 -12.56
N ASP A 77 -18.20 8.65 -12.17
CA ASP A 77 -18.67 9.73 -13.03
C ASP A 77 -17.80 10.97 -12.82
N VAL A 78 -17.71 11.76 -13.88
CA VAL A 78 -17.07 13.08 -13.82
C VAL A 78 -18.13 14.12 -13.51
N SER A 79 -17.93 14.90 -12.45
CA SER A 79 -18.86 15.94 -12.01
C SER A 79 -18.41 17.37 -12.37
N ASP A 80 -17.10 17.58 -12.57
CA ASP A 80 -16.50 18.86 -12.89
C ASP A 80 -15.16 18.71 -13.64
N ASP A 81 -14.56 19.82 -14.07
CA ASP A 81 -13.31 19.83 -14.85
C ASP A 81 -12.11 19.29 -14.05
N ASP A 82 -12.07 19.52 -12.74
CA ASP A 82 -10.99 19.01 -11.88
C ASP A 82 -11.06 17.49 -11.75
N GLU A 83 -12.26 16.94 -11.67
CA GLU A 83 -12.50 15.51 -11.65
C GLU A 83 -12.21 14.87 -13.01
N LEU A 84 -12.51 15.59 -14.11
CA LEU A 84 -12.17 15.13 -15.46
C LEU A 84 -10.68 14.91 -15.62
N ASP A 85 -9.83 15.89 -15.28
CA ASP A 85 -8.37 15.77 -15.34
C ASP A 85 -7.84 14.62 -14.47
N ASN A 86 -8.43 14.44 -13.28
CA ASN A 86 -8.11 13.36 -12.36
C ASN A 86 -8.45 11.97 -12.98
N VAL A 87 -9.65 11.82 -13.54
CA VAL A 87 -10.13 10.57 -14.15
C VAL A 87 -9.32 10.22 -15.41
N GLU A 88 -8.98 11.19 -16.24
CA GLU A 88 -8.12 10.94 -17.43
C GLU A 88 -6.73 10.42 -17.03
N LYS A 89 -6.13 10.97 -15.97
CA LYS A 89 -4.86 10.44 -15.43
C LYS A 89 -5.03 9.02 -14.84
N VAL A 90 -6.16 8.73 -14.21
CA VAL A 90 -6.49 7.37 -13.73
C VAL A 90 -6.59 6.40 -14.91
N LYS A 91 -7.27 6.77 -16.00
CA LYS A 91 -7.37 5.94 -17.22
C LYS A 91 -6.00 5.65 -17.84
N LEU A 92 -5.16 6.70 -17.99
CA LEU A 92 -3.79 6.52 -18.51
C LEU A 92 -2.99 5.51 -17.69
N THR A 93 -3.11 5.60 -16.37
CA THR A 93 -2.44 4.68 -15.44
C THR A 93 -3.00 3.26 -15.56
N MET A 94 -4.34 3.10 -15.55
CA MET A 94 -4.96 1.78 -15.66
C MET A 94 -4.63 1.11 -16.99
N ASN A 95 -4.64 1.83 -18.12
CA ASN A 95 -4.23 1.29 -19.41
C ASN A 95 -2.81 0.71 -19.36
N ALA A 96 -1.88 1.38 -18.68
CA ALA A 96 -0.51 0.88 -18.51
C ALA A 96 -0.44 -0.34 -17.58
N VAL A 97 -1.23 -0.37 -16.50
CA VAL A 97 -1.32 -1.50 -15.56
C VAL A 97 -1.86 -2.74 -16.25
N MET A 98 -2.94 -2.61 -17.04
CA MET A 98 -3.58 -3.72 -17.77
C MET A 98 -2.65 -4.41 -18.79
N ARG A 99 -1.55 -3.79 -19.17
CA ARG A 99 -0.55 -4.42 -20.04
C ARG A 99 0.36 -5.42 -19.33
N THR A 100 0.31 -5.51 -18.01
CA THR A 100 1.13 -6.44 -17.23
C THR A 100 0.67 -7.90 -17.47
N PRO A 101 1.59 -8.85 -17.80
CA PRO A 101 1.23 -10.19 -18.29
C PRO A 101 0.35 -11.02 -17.36
N THR A 102 0.43 -10.78 -16.06
CA THR A 102 -0.30 -11.54 -15.03
C THR A 102 -1.68 -10.97 -14.72
N ILE A 103 -2.00 -9.77 -15.21
CA ILE A 103 -3.29 -9.10 -14.95
C ILE A 103 -4.35 -9.66 -15.86
N VAL A 104 -5.50 -9.99 -15.30
CA VAL A 104 -6.65 -10.58 -15.99
C VAL A 104 -7.92 -9.72 -15.91
N GLY A 105 -7.91 -8.64 -15.13
CA GLY A 105 -9.02 -7.69 -15.02
C GLY A 105 -8.71 -6.55 -14.07
N GLY A 106 -9.55 -5.53 -14.06
CA GLY A 106 -9.42 -4.38 -13.17
C GLY A 106 -10.74 -3.63 -12.97
N ALA A 107 -10.76 -2.81 -11.93
CA ALA A 107 -11.87 -1.90 -11.65
C ALA A 107 -11.36 -0.62 -10.99
N VAL A 108 -12.12 0.45 -11.14
CA VAL A 108 -11.85 1.78 -10.56
C VAL A 108 -13.07 2.23 -9.78
N MET A 109 -12.87 2.66 -8.53
CA MET A 109 -13.92 3.10 -7.61
C MET A 109 -14.16 4.61 -7.72
N PRO A 110 -15.30 5.14 -7.21
CA PRO A 110 -15.65 6.57 -7.23
C PRO A 110 -14.62 7.50 -6.60
N ASP A 111 -13.89 7.02 -5.60
CA ASP A 111 -12.86 7.76 -4.88
C ASP A 111 -11.49 7.77 -5.58
N ALA A 112 -11.42 7.33 -6.82
CA ALA A 112 -10.15 7.15 -7.51
C ALA A 112 -9.37 8.45 -7.70
N CYS A 113 -8.04 8.33 -7.51
CA CYS A 113 -7.08 9.39 -7.85
C CYS A 113 -5.71 8.82 -8.20
N PRO A 114 -4.91 9.50 -9.06
CA PRO A 114 -3.57 9.07 -9.39
C PRO A 114 -2.66 9.01 -8.16
N ALA A 115 -1.75 8.05 -8.15
CA ALA A 115 -0.84 7.83 -7.03
C ALA A 115 0.57 7.46 -7.48
N GLY A 116 1.26 8.37 -8.13
CA GLY A 116 2.62 8.17 -8.60
C GLY A 116 2.76 8.23 -10.13
N PRO A 117 3.87 7.73 -10.69
CA PRO A 117 4.10 7.69 -12.14
C PRO A 117 3.05 6.86 -12.86
N ILE A 118 2.85 7.14 -14.17
CA ILE A 118 1.97 6.34 -15.04
C ILE A 118 2.32 4.85 -14.92
N GLY A 119 1.29 4.02 -14.78
CA GLY A 119 1.42 2.58 -14.55
C GLY A 119 1.52 2.19 -13.06
N THR A 120 1.50 3.13 -12.12
CA THR A 120 1.26 2.84 -10.71
C THR A 120 -0.25 2.73 -10.50
N ILE A 121 -0.74 1.61 -9.95
CA ILE A 121 -2.17 1.47 -9.66
C ILE A 121 -2.69 2.71 -8.91
N PRO A 122 -3.81 3.34 -9.33
CA PRO A 122 -4.36 4.51 -8.65
C PRO A 122 -4.90 4.13 -7.27
N VAL A 123 -5.10 5.10 -6.40
CA VAL A 123 -6.00 4.94 -5.25
C VAL A 123 -7.41 4.72 -5.80
N GLY A 124 -8.25 3.93 -5.15
CA GLY A 124 -9.53 3.50 -5.68
C GLY A 124 -9.41 2.46 -6.80
N GLY A 125 -8.21 1.96 -7.07
CA GLY A 125 -7.95 0.94 -8.09
C GLY A 125 -7.90 -0.48 -7.53
N VAL A 126 -8.46 -1.41 -8.28
CA VAL A 126 -8.39 -2.86 -8.02
C VAL A 126 -7.91 -3.59 -9.28
N VAL A 127 -7.05 -4.56 -9.11
CA VAL A 127 -6.64 -5.45 -10.20
C VAL A 127 -6.71 -6.91 -9.78
N ALA A 128 -7.12 -7.75 -10.71
CA ALA A 128 -7.11 -9.20 -10.60
C ALA A 128 -5.86 -9.76 -11.29
N ALA A 129 -5.00 -10.46 -10.55
CA ALA A 129 -3.79 -11.07 -11.04
C ALA A 129 -3.86 -12.59 -10.90
N LYS A 130 -3.49 -13.32 -11.95
CA LYS A 130 -3.46 -14.78 -11.93
C LYS A 130 -2.09 -15.27 -11.49
N ASN A 131 -2.06 -16.10 -10.44
CA ASN A 131 -0.83 -16.69 -9.86
C ASN A 131 0.30 -15.68 -9.62
N ALA A 132 -0.03 -14.46 -9.23
CA ALA A 132 0.95 -13.39 -9.05
C ALA A 132 0.59 -12.45 -7.89
N ILE A 133 1.58 -12.14 -7.06
CA ILE A 133 1.46 -11.14 -6.01
C ILE A 133 2.35 -9.95 -6.37
N HIS A 134 1.74 -8.77 -6.52
CA HIS A 134 2.39 -7.53 -6.91
C HIS A 134 2.59 -6.61 -5.69
N PRO A 135 3.78 -6.53 -5.10
CA PRO A 135 3.99 -5.65 -3.95
C PRO A 135 3.67 -4.18 -4.24
N GLY A 136 3.92 -3.71 -5.46
CA GLY A 136 3.61 -2.35 -5.89
C GLY A 136 2.11 -2.03 -5.98
N MET A 137 1.24 -3.03 -6.06
CA MET A 137 -0.20 -2.86 -6.31
C MET A 137 -1.06 -2.83 -5.03
N HIS A 138 -0.48 -3.09 -3.85
CA HIS A 138 -1.17 -2.91 -2.56
C HIS A 138 -0.63 -1.75 -1.73
N SER A 139 0.21 -0.88 -2.33
CA SER A 139 0.84 0.26 -1.66
C SER A 139 1.96 -0.10 -0.66
N ALA A 140 2.82 0.89 -0.36
CA ALA A 140 3.82 0.79 0.71
C ALA A 140 3.19 0.83 2.11
N ASP A 141 1.97 1.37 2.23
CA ASP A 141 1.16 1.33 3.44
C ASP A 141 0.28 0.07 3.43
N ILE A 142 0.96 -1.08 3.50
CA ILE A 142 0.30 -2.40 3.50
C ILE A 142 -0.71 -2.46 4.63
N CYS A 143 -1.90 -2.98 4.34
CA CYS A 143 -2.96 -3.16 5.33
C CYS A 143 -3.36 -1.84 6.00
N CYS A 144 -3.35 -0.70 5.24
CA CYS A 144 -4.08 0.47 5.69
C CYS A 144 -5.53 0.07 5.87
N SER A 145 -6.10 0.40 7.02
CA SER A 145 -7.33 -0.19 7.49
C SER A 145 -8.09 0.75 8.41
N VAL A 146 -9.37 0.47 8.58
CA VAL A 146 -10.27 1.23 9.44
C VAL A 146 -10.87 0.26 10.46
N MET A 147 -10.90 0.65 11.73
CA MET A 147 -11.57 -0.10 12.81
C MET A 147 -12.58 0.78 13.51
N LEU A 148 -13.80 0.27 13.72
CA LEU A 148 -14.84 0.88 14.52
C LEU A 148 -15.04 0.09 15.81
N THR A 149 -15.26 0.80 16.91
CA THR A 149 -15.78 0.23 18.18
C THR A 149 -16.96 1.06 18.65
N ASP A 150 -18.08 0.41 18.89
CA ASP A 150 -19.24 0.97 19.57
C ASP A 150 -18.93 1.12 21.08
N LEU A 151 -19.20 2.29 21.63
CA LEU A 151 -18.91 2.67 23.01
C LEU A 151 -20.19 2.96 23.83
N GLY A 152 -21.35 2.54 23.32
CA GLY A 152 -22.62 2.74 23.98
C GLY A 152 -22.95 4.23 24.18
N ASP A 153 -23.44 4.56 25.36
CA ASP A 153 -23.84 5.90 25.76
C ASP A 153 -22.69 6.76 26.31
N ALA A 154 -21.42 6.32 26.08
CA ALA A 154 -20.26 7.10 26.53
C ALA A 154 -20.29 8.52 25.95
N ASP A 155 -19.92 9.51 26.75
CA ASP A 155 -19.83 10.88 26.29
C ASP A 155 -18.71 11.06 25.24
N PRO A 156 -19.02 11.54 24.02
CA PRO A 156 -18.03 11.66 22.94
C PRO A 156 -16.82 12.52 23.32
N LYS A 157 -17.01 13.56 24.11
CA LYS A 157 -15.92 14.44 24.57
C LYS A 157 -14.96 13.65 25.47
N THR A 158 -15.50 12.91 26.42
CA THR A 158 -14.71 12.08 27.32
C THR A 158 -13.92 11.01 26.56
N VAL A 159 -14.54 10.40 25.54
CA VAL A 159 -13.85 9.43 24.65
C VAL A 159 -12.74 10.11 23.86
N LEU A 160 -12.99 11.27 23.27
CA LEU A 160 -11.99 12.01 22.47
C LEU A 160 -10.82 12.48 23.33
N ASP A 161 -11.08 12.93 24.58
CA ASP A 161 -10.05 13.34 25.54
C ASP A 161 -9.16 12.13 25.95
N ALA A 162 -9.77 10.99 26.26
CA ALA A 162 -9.05 9.75 26.53
C ALA A 162 -8.22 9.30 25.33
N ALA A 163 -8.80 9.30 24.13
CA ALA A 163 -8.12 8.97 22.89
C ALA A 163 -6.92 9.88 22.64
N HIS A 164 -7.06 11.19 22.83
CA HIS A 164 -5.97 12.14 22.65
C HIS A 164 -4.81 11.89 23.62
N SER A 165 -5.08 11.42 24.84
CA SER A 165 -4.05 11.12 25.83
C SER A 165 -3.24 9.85 25.49
N VAL A 166 -3.84 8.89 24.78
CA VAL A 166 -3.21 7.59 24.47
C VAL A 166 -2.66 7.50 23.04
N THR A 167 -3.10 8.35 22.12
CA THR A 167 -2.68 8.32 20.73
C THR A 167 -1.22 8.72 20.56
N HIS A 168 -0.60 8.23 19.48
CA HIS A 168 0.77 8.58 19.10
C HIS A 168 0.83 8.70 17.58
N PHE A 169 0.87 9.93 17.11
CA PHE A 169 1.00 10.26 15.69
C PHE A 169 2.45 10.63 15.33
N GLY A 170 2.71 10.75 14.05
CA GLY A 170 4.00 11.12 13.49
C GLY A 170 4.90 9.93 13.15
N PRO A 171 6.11 10.21 12.63
CA PRO A 171 7.06 9.21 12.23
C PRO A 171 7.71 8.53 13.45
N GLY A 172 8.02 7.23 13.29
CA GLY A 172 8.69 6.45 14.33
C GLY A 172 7.75 5.71 15.26
N GLY A 173 8.31 5.19 16.35
CA GLY A 173 7.62 4.40 17.36
C GLY A 173 7.63 5.05 18.73
N ARG A 174 6.99 4.38 19.69
CA ARG A 174 6.91 4.82 21.08
C ARG A 174 8.27 4.65 21.79
N ARG A 175 8.59 5.56 22.71
CA ARG A 175 9.77 5.47 23.55
C ARG A 175 9.63 4.33 24.57
N ASN A 176 10.78 3.86 25.11
CA ASN A 176 10.79 2.91 26.20
C ASN A 176 9.94 3.43 27.38
N GLY A 177 9.16 2.56 28.01
CA GLY A 177 8.20 2.90 29.07
C GLY A 177 6.84 3.37 28.59
N GLN A 178 6.67 3.68 27.30
CA GLN A 178 5.38 4.05 26.69
C GLN A 178 4.91 3.05 25.63
N ARG A 179 5.61 1.93 25.48
CA ARG A 179 5.33 0.91 24.48
C ARG A 179 4.15 0.04 24.87
N PHE A 180 3.32 -0.24 23.91
CA PHE A 180 2.33 -1.29 24.02
C PHE A 180 2.97 -2.67 23.77
N THR A 181 2.44 -3.70 24.40
CA THR A 181 2.97 -5.06 24.26
C THR A 181 2.55 -5.68 22.93
N THR A 182 3.52 -6.14 22.15
CA THR A 182 3.26 -7.00 20.99
C THR A 182 3.28 -8.46 21.42
N SER A 183 2.33 -9.26 20.96
CA SER A 183 2.22 -10.69 21.27
C SER A 183 3.53 -11.44 20.92
N LEU A 184 4.07 -12.21 21.87
CA LEU A 184 5.26 -13.04 21.65
C LEU A 184 5.03 -14.05 20.53
N LYS A 185 3.85 -14.69 20.48
CA LYS A 185 3.50 -15.62 19.39
C LYS A 185 3.58 -14.97 18.01
N LEU A 186 3.16 -13.70 17.89
CA LEU A 186 3.25 -12.96 16.62
C LEU A 186 4.69 -12.60 16.29
N LEU A 187 5.50 -12.23 17.29
CA LEU A 187 6.92 -11.95 17.09
C LEU A 187 7.70 -13.20 16.70
N ASP A 188 7.36 -14.37 17.25
CA ASP A 188 7.98 -15.66 16.88
C ASP A 188 7.65 -15.99 15.41
N ALA A 189 6.38 -15.85 14.99
CA ALA A 189 6.01 -16.03 13.60
C ALA A 189 6.75 -15.06 12.64
N PHE A 190 6.99 -13.81 13.08
CA PHE A 190 7.83 -12.88 12.31
C PHE A 190 9.28 -13.36 12.17
N ARG A 191 9.86 -13.97 13.22
CA ARG A 191 11.24 -14.51 13.18
C ARG A 191 11.38 -15.66 12.20
N GLU A 192 10.34 -16.47 12.05
CA GLU A 192 10.33 -17.63 11.14
C GLU A 192 10.15 -17.21 9.67
N ASN A 193 9.44 -16.11 9.40
CA ASN A 193 9.18 -15.66 8.04
C ASN A 193 10.37 -14.94 7.42
N ARG A 194 10.80 -15.37 6.23
CA ARG A 194 12.00 -14.83 5.54
C ARG A 194 11.95 -13.32 5.26
N PHE A 195 10.77 -12.74 5.05
CA PHE A 195 10.60 -11.31 4.78
C PHE A 195 10.52 -10.44 6.04
N LEU A 196 10.14 -11.03 7.18
CA LEU A 196 9.86 -10.29 8.41
C LEU A 196 10.95 -10.45 9.49
N LYS A 197 11.82 -11.46 9.39
CA LYS A 197 12.84 -11.79 10.41
C LYS A 197 13.95 -10.75 10.59
N GLY A 198 14.03 -9.74 9.73
CA GLY A 198 15.09 -8.73 9.80
C GLY A 198 15.10 -7.97 11.14
N PRO A 199 16.28 -7.72 11.75
CA PRO A 199 16.37 -7.07 13.06
C PRO A 199 15.67 -5.71 13.13
N ARG A 200 15.66 -4.96 12.03
CA ARG A 200 14.96 -3.67 11.92
C ARG A 200 13.45 -3.85 11.96
N THR A 201 12.92 -4.83 11.22
CA THR A 201 11.48 -5.16 11.19
C THR A 201 11.01 -5.60 12.57
N MET A 202 11.76 -6.50 13.21
CA MET A 202 11.47 -6.99 14.57
C MET A 202 11.43 -5.88 15.61
N ARG A 203 12.39 -4.96 15.56
CA ARG A 203 12.39 -3.78 16.44
C ARG A 203 11.18 -2.89 16.18
N MET A 204 10.87 -2.59 14.91
CA MET A 204 9.73 -1.76 14.54
C MET A 204 8.39 -2.42 14.93
N ALA A 205 8.28 -3.74 14.86
CA ALA A 205 7.07 -4.46 15.29
C ALA A 205 6.75 -4.24 16.78
N GLN A 206 7.77 -4.00 17.61
CA GLN A 206 7.60 -3.68 19.02
C GLN A 206 7.42 -2.17 19.29
N GLU A 207 8.25 -1.34 18.63
CA GLU A 207 8.26 0.11 18.87
C GLU A 207 7.03 0.82 18.31
N HIS A 208 6.47 0.31 17.20
CA HIS A 208 5.34 0.95 16.51
C HIS A 208 3.97 0.43 16.97
N MET A 209 3.90 -0.52 17.91
CA MET A 209 2.64 -0.95 18.48
C MET A 209 1.98 0.18 19.27
N GLY A 210 0.70 0.44 19.01
CA GLY A 210 -0.06 1.56 19.57
C GLY A 210 0.23 2.91 18.90
N THR A 211 0.75 2.93 17.66
CA THR A 211 1.01 4.19 16.92
C THR A 211 0.14 4.29 15.68
N GLN A 212 -0.26 5.52 15.29
CA GLN A 212 -1.16 5.76 14.16
C GLN A 212 -0.43 6.27 12.91
N GLY A 213 0.69 6.98 13.05
CA GLY A 213 1.44 7.51 11.92
C GLY A 213 1.12 8.94 11.57
N ASP A 214 1.13 9.26 10.28
CA ASP A 214 1.00 10.59 9.74
C ASP A 214 0.11 10.63 8.49
N GLY A 215 -0.02 11.81 7.88
CA GLY A 215 -0.84 12.02 6.70
C GLY A 215 -2.33 11.88 7.02
N ASN A 216 -3.05 11.10 6.22
CA ASN A 216 -4.50 10.88 6.36
C ASN A 216 -4.90 9.89 7.47
N HIS A 217 -3.97 9.44 8.29
CA HIS A 217 -4.31 8.62 9.45
C HIS A 217 -4.98 9.45 10.53
N PHE A 218 -6.01 8.91 11.14
CA PHE A 218 -6.83 9.62 12.12
C PHE A 218 -7.36 8.74 13.23
N LEU A 219 -7.85 9.37 14.30
CA LEU A 219 -8.80 8.83 15.25
C LEU A 219 -10.03 9.75 15.26
N PHE A 220 -11.18 9.20 15.02
CA PHE A 220 -12.46 9.88 14.92
C PHE A 220 -13.40 9.39 16.01
N VAL A 221 -14.18 10.29 16.59
CA VAL A 221 -15.24 9.98 17.53
C VAL A 221 -16.53 10.63 17.00
N GLY A 222 -17.60 9.87 16.96
CA GLY A 222 -18.88 10.31 16.45
C GLY A 222 -20.06 9.57 17.04
N ARG A 223 -21.25 9.81 16.48
CA ARG A 223 -22.50 9.16 16.89
C ARG A 223 -23.15 8.45 15.71
N SER A 224 -23.58 7.21 15.93
CA SER A 224 -24.41 6.45 14.99
C SER A 224 -25.77 7.14 14.81
N ARG A 225 -26.18 7.40 13.57
CA ARG A 225 -27.53 7.89 13.29
C ARG A 225 -28.59 6.87 13.65
N LYS A 226 -28.29 5.59 13.43
CA LYS A 226 -29.22 4.48 13.66
C LYS A 226 -29.51 4.23 15.13
N THR A 227 -28.48 4.35 15.98
CA THR A 227 -28.60 3.97 17.40
C THR A 227 -28.44 5.14 18.37
N GLY A 228 -27.91 6.28 17.95
CA GLY A 228 -27.54 7.41 18.80
C GLY A 228 -26.28 7.14 19.66
N ARG A 229 -25.71 5.93 19.58
CA ARG A 229 -24.56 5.51 20.41
C ARG A 229 -23.25 6.11 19.91
N THR A 230 -22.34 6.33 20.84
CA THR A 230 -21.00 6.83 20.52
C THR A 230 -20.17 5.72 19.87
N ALA A 231 -19.47 6.06 18.80
CA ALA A 231 -18.54 5.20 18.12
C ALA A 231 -17.17 5.86 17.99
N MET A 232 -16.12 5.07 18.12
CA MET A 232 -14.74 5.46 17.85
C MET A 232 -14.23 4.73 16.62
N VAL A 233 -13.59 5.48 15.71
CA VAL A 233 -13.02 4.95 14.48
C VAL A 233 -11.54 5.32 14.40
N THR A 234 -10.68 4.35 14.08
CA THR A 234 -9.27 4.60 13.79
C THR A 234 -8.92 4.20 12.37
N HIS A 235 -8.06 5.00 11.72
CA HIS A 235 -7.51 4.75 10.40
C HIS A 235 -5.99 4.78 10.48
N HIS A 236 -5.35 3.67 10.20
CA HIS A 236 -3.89 3.57 10.05
C HIS A 236 -3.49 2.23 9.42
N GLY A 237 -2.26 2.16 8.93
CA GLY A 237 -1.70 0.95 8.32
C GLY A 237 -0.70 0.21 9.22
N SER A 238 0.09 -0.65 8.59
CA SER A 238 1.06 -1.54 9.24
C SER A 238 2.37 -0.86 9.65
N ARG A 239 2.44 0.44 9.56
CA ARG A 239 3.57 1.23 10.05
C ARG A 239 4.93 0.70 9.50
N GLY A 240 5.97 0.75 10.34
CA GLY A 240 7.32 0.31 9.97
C GLY A 240 7.44 -1.14 9.51
N PRO A 241 6.81 -2.11 10.15
CA PRO A 241 6.86 -3.50 9.70
C PRO A 241 6.37 -3.71 8.28
N GLY A 242 5.22 -3.12 7.90
CA GLY A 242 4.71 -3.21 6.53
C GLY A 242 5.58 -2.46 5.52
N ALA A 243 6.09 -1.29 5.87
CA ALA A 243 7.02 -0.56 5.01
C ALA A 243 8.31 -1.37 4.71
N MET A 244 8.79 -2.17 5.66
CA MET A 244 9.91 -3.09 5.44
C MET A 244 9.50 -4.26 4.55
N LEU A 245 8.33 -4.87 4.77
CA LEU A 245 7.81 -5.94 3.91
C LEU A 245 7.64 -5.46 2.47
N TYR A 246 7.08 -4.28 2.25
CA TYR A 246 6.97 -3.68 0.93
C TYR A 246 8.33 -3.58 0.23
N LYS A 247 9.33 -3.04 0.92
CA LYS A 247 10.68 -2.87 0.38
C LYS A 247 11.32 -4.19 -0.03
N GLU A 248 11.28 -5.19 0.85
CA GLU A 248 11.84 -6.52 0.58
C GLU A 248 11.05 -7.24 -0.53
N GLY A 249 9.71 -7.11 -0.54
CA GLY A 249 8.85 -7.64 -1.59
C GLY A 249 9.18 -7.06 -2.97
N MET A 250 9.37 -5.74 -3.07
CA MET A 250 9.76 -5.08 -4.32
C MET A 250 11.14 -5.53 -4.83
N ILE A 251 12.10 -5.79 -3.93
CA ILE A 251 13.43 -6.31 -4.31
C ILE A 251 13.29 -7.71 -4.93
N VAL A 252 12.49 -8.58 -4.32
CA VAL A 252 12.27 -9.94 -4.82
C VAL A 252 11.47 -9.91 -6.13
N ALA A 253 10.39 -9.14 -6.19
CA ALA A 253 9.57 -8.98 -7.39
C ALA A 253 10.38 -8.46 -8.59
N GLU A 254 11.31 -7.52 -8.37
CA GLU A 254 12.18 -6.99 -9.43
C GLU A 254 13.12 -8.05 -10.02
N LYS A 255 13.58 -9.02 -9.23
CA LYS A 255 14.35 -10.15 -9.75
C LYS A 255 13.51 -10.98 -10.71
N PHE A 256 12.32 -11.41 -10.29
CA PHE A 256 11.39 -12.15 -11.16
C PHE A 256 11.00 -11.36 -12.40
N ARG A 257 10.74 -10.04 -12.27
CA ARG A 257 10.43 -9.19 -13.42
C ARG A 257 11.53 -9.23 -14.49
N ARG A 258 12.80 -9.12 -14.08
CA ARG A 258 13.95 -9.15 -15.01
C ARG A 258 14.07 -10.47 -15.73
N GLU A 259 13.73 -11.57 -15.05
CA GLU A 259 13.81 -12.93 -15.60
C GLU A 259 12.59 -13.26 -16.46
N LEU A 260 11.37 -12.92 -15.99
CA LEU A 260 10.14 -13.36 -16.61
C LEU A 260 9.58 -12.36 -17.64
N SER A 261 9.68 -11.05 -17.40
CA SER A 261 9.12 -10.02 -18.28
C SER A 261 9.84 -8.68 -18.11
N PRO A 262 11.04 -8.52 -18.66
CA PRO A 262 11.87 -7.32 -18.48
C PRO A 262 11.22 -6.04 -19.01
N LYS A 263 10.24 -6.15 -19.91
CA LYS A 263 9.47 -5.02 -20.46
C LYS A 263 8.38 -4.50 -19.52
N THR A 264 7.97 -5.27 -18.50
CA THR A 264 7.01 -4.81 -17.49
C THR A 264 7.60 -3.66 -16.68
N LEU A 265 6.77 -2.69 -16.32
CA LEU A 265 7.16 -1.56 -15.47
C LEU A 265 7.61 -2.05 -14.09
N LYS A 266 8.64 -1.42 -13.50
CA LYS A 266 9.18 -1.83 -12.20
C LYS A 266 8.14 -1.83 -11.07
N GLN A 267 7.25 -0.84 -11.04
CA GLN A 267 6.17 -0.76 -10.06
C GLN A 267 5.15 -1.89 -10.20
N ASN A 268 5.10 -2.55 -11.36
CA ASN A 268 4.22 -3.67 -11.65
C ASN A 268 4.95 -5.03 -11.59
N ALA A 269 6.16 -5.05 -11.02
CA ALA A 269 6.88 -6.29 -10.74
C ALA A 269 6.07 -7.20 -9.82
N TRP A 270 6.20 -8.52 -9.99
CA TRP A 270 5.45 -9.50 -9.20
C TRP A 270 6.33 -10.64 -8.71
N ILE A 271 5.84 -11.33 -7.72
CA ILE A 271 6.37 -12.60 -7.21
C ILE A 271 5.38 -13.69 -7.64
N PRO A 272 5.79 -14.71 -8.41
CA PRO A 272 4.92 -15.86 -8.73
C PRO A 272 4.40 -16.50 -7.44
N ALA A 273 3.08 -16.64 -7.32
CA ALA A 273 2.45 -17.05 -6.06
C ALA A 273 2.74 -18.52 -5.72
N ASP A 274 3.00 -19.36 -6.71
CA ASP A 274 3.39 -20.77 -6.58
C ASP A 274 4.90 -20.98 -6.31
N SER A 275 5.70 -19.89 -6.29
CA SER A 275 7.10 -19.95 -5.89
C SER A 275 7.25 -20.01 -4.36
N PRO A 276 8.39 -20.53 -3.84
CA PRO A 276 8.71 -20.45 -2.41
C PRO A 276 8.70 -19.02 -1.87
N GLU A 277 9.13 -18.05 -2.69
CA GLU A 277 9.07 -16.63 -2.40
C GLU A 277 7.64 -16.11 -2.31
N GLY A 278 6.78 -16.55 -3.24
CA GLY A 278 5.35 -16.19 -3.27
C GLY A 278 4.61 -16.70 -2.04
N ALA A 279 4.81 -17.96 -1.68
CA ALA A 279 4.23 -18.55 -0.48
C ALA A 279 4.66 -17.81 0.79
N ALA A 280 5.95 -17.50 0.94
CA ALA A 280 6.48 -16.78 2.09
C ALA A 280 6.01 -15.31 2.14
N TYR A 281 5.85 -14.66 0.98
CA TYR A 281 5.34 -13.30 0.91
C TYR A 281 3.86 -13.24 1.25
N TRP A 282 3.07 -14.21 0.77
CA TRP A 282 1.66 -14.35 1.13
C TRP A 282 1.48 -14.53 2.65
N GLU A 283 2.26 -15.41 3.26
CA GLU A 283 2.28 -15.58 4.71
C GLU A 283 2.66 -14.29 5.44
N ALA A 284 3.68 -13.57 4.95
CA ALA A 284 4.11 -12.29 5.52
C ALA A 284 2.99 -11.25 5.50
N LEU A 285 2.19 -11.18 4.40
CA LEU A 285 1.02 -10.32 4.31
C LEU A 285 -0.01 -10.66 5.40
N GLN A 286 -0.29 -11.97 5.63
CA GLN A 286 -1.21 -12.41 6.67
C GLN A 286 -0.70 -12.07 8.08
N LEU A 287 0.59 -12.17 8.32
CA LEU A 287 1.22 -11.80 9.59
C LEU A 287 1.16 -10.28 9.83
N ILE A 288 1.41 -9.48 8.82
CA ILE A 288 1.26 -8.01 8.88
C ILE A 288 -0.20 -7.63 9.14
N ARG A 289 -1.16 -8.30 8.51
CA ARG A 289 -2.58 -8.10 8.76
C ARG A 289 -2.93 -8.32 10.24
N LYS A 290 -2.47 -9.42 10.83
CA LYS A 290 -2.65 -9.72 12.27
C LYS A 290 -2.01 -8.65 13.16
N TRP A 291 -0.80 -8.19 12.79
CA TRP A 291 -0.10 -7.14 13.52
C TRP A 291 -0.86 -5.80 13.47
N THR A 292 -1.37 -5.42 12.30
CA THR A 292 -2.11 -4.17 12.11
C THR A 292 -3.42 -4.19 12.91
N LYS A 293 -4.16 -5.29 12.87
CA LYS A 293 -5.37 -5.46 13.72
C LYS A 293 -5.05 -5.35 15.20
N ALA A 294 -3.95 -5.95 15.64
CA ALA A 294 -3.50 -5.84 17.03
C ALA A 294 -3.12 -4.40 17.39
N ASN A 295 -2.56 -3.64 16.46
CA ASN A 295 -2.24 -2.23 16.66
C ASN A 295 -3.50 -1.38 16.86
N HIS A 296 -4.54 -1.56 16.03
CA HIS A 296 -5.86 -0.94 16.25
C HIS A 296 -6.44 -1.31 17.62
N ASN A 297 -6.47 -2.60 17.94
CA ASN A 297 -7.01 -3.09 19.20
C ASN A 297 -6.31 -2.46 20.41
N ALA A 298 -4.98 -2.29 20.37
CA ALA A 298 -4.22 -1.69 21.46
C ALA A 298 -4.64 -0.22 21.71
N ILE A 299 -4.83 0.57 20.64
CA ILE A 299 -5.28 1.96 20.73
C ILE A 299 -6.72 2.03 21.27
N HIS A 300 -7.61 1.21 20.71
CA HIS A 300 -9.00 1.15 21.12
C HIS A 300 -9.16 0.74 22.58
N GLN A 301 -8.43 -0.29 23.02
CA GLN A 301 -8.48 -0.76 24.39
C GLN A 301 -7.98 0.29 25.39
N ALA A 302 -6.86 0.95 25.08
CA ALA A 302 -6.33 2.00 25.95
C ALA A 302 -7.28 3.22 26.02
N THR A 303 -7.99 3.53 24.96
CA THR A 303 -9.01 4.60 24.95
C THR A 303 -10.23 4.22 25.79
N LEU A 304 -10.72 2.97 25.66
CA LEU A 304 -11.81 2.45 26.47
C LEU A 304 -11.51 2.53 27.98
N GLU A 305 -10.30 2.10 28.36
CA GLU A 305 -9.83 2.16 29.76
C GLU A 305 -9.75 3.60 30.26
N GLY A 306 -9.19 4.52 29.46
CA GLY A 306 -9.08 5.95 29.79
C GLY A 306 -10.44 6.64 29.91
N ALA A 307 -11.38 6.32 29.04
CA ALA A 307 -12.75 6.86 29.05
C ALA A 307 -13.68 6.15 30.03
N LYS A 308 -13.24 5.02 30.62
CA LYS A 308 -14.10 4.12 31.45
C LYS A 308 -15.36 3.69 30.70
N ALA A 309 -15.26 3.52 29.38
CA ALA A 309 -16.36 3.13 28.52
C ALA A 309 -16.43 1.60 28.38
N GLN A 310 -17.64 1.09 28.11
CA GLN A 310 -17.84 -0.33 27.82
C GLN A 310 -17.72 -0.56 26.31
N MET A 311 -17.13 -1.69 25.93
CA MET A 311 -17.01 -2.10 24.56
C MET A 311 -18.30 -2.78 24.09
N GLY A 312 -18.92 -2.23 23.03
CA GLY A 312 -19.95 -2.89 22.25
C GLY A 312 -19.36 -3.63 21.04
N ASP A 313 -20.05 -3.56 19.92
CA ASP A 313 -19.59 -4.19 18.69
C ASP A 313 -18.30 -3.56 18.17
N ARG A 314 -17.45 -4.40 17.56
CA ARG A 314 -16.20 -3.99 16.93
C ARG A 314 -16.01 -4.73 15.63
N PHE A 315 -15.71 -3.98 14.56
CA PHE A 315 -15.34 -4.54 13.26
C PHE A 315 -14.31 -3.68 12.57
N TRP A 316 -13.66 -4.24 11.56
CA TRP A 316 -12.60 -3.59 10.83
C TRP A 316 -12.49 -4.13 9.42
N ASN A 317 -11.88 -3.34 8.52
CA ASN A 317 -11.53 -3.76 7.18
C ASN A 317 -10.24 -3.07 6.71
N GLU A 318 -9.49 -3.75 5.92
CA GLU A 318 -8.34 -3.23 5.19
C GLU A 318 -8.73 -2.77 3.78
N HIS A 319 -7.99 -1.80 3.23
CA HIS A 319 -8.21 -1.24 1.89
C HIS A 319 -6.93 -1.04 1.05
N ASN A 320 -5.76 -1.43 1.58
CA ASN A 320 -4.50 -1.55 0.85
C ASN A 320 -3.95 -2.95 1.08
N PHE A 321 -4.54 -3.94 0.42
CA PHE A 321 -4.21 -5.33 0.71
C PHE A 321 -4.36 -6.23 -0.52
N VAL A 322 -3.94 -7.49 -0.39
CA VAL A 322 -4.14 -8.54 -1.38
C VAL A 322 -5.09 -9.57 -0.82
N PHE A 323 -6.16 -9.84 -1.55
CA PHE A 323 -7.15 -10.86 -1.23
C PHE A 323 -7.05 -12.01 -2.22
N LYS A 324 -7.51 -13.19 -1.86
CA LYS A 324 -7.43 -14.36 -2.73
C LYS A 324 -8.82 -14.96 -2.95
N ARG A 325 -9.17 -15.17 -4.21
CA ARG A 325 -10.30 -15.98 -4.66
C ARG A 325 -9.74 -17.04 -5.64
N ASP A 326 -9.74 -18.30 -5.25
CA ASP A 326 -9.17 -19.43 -5.99
C ASP A 326 -7.68 -19.18 -6.37
N ASP A 327 -7.36 -19.10 -7.65
CA ASP A 327 -6.02 -18.80 -8.19
C ASP A 327 -5.80 -17.32 -8.54
N ILE A 328 -6.80 -16.47 -8.24
CA ILE A 328 -6.78 -15.03 -8.49
C ILE A 328 -6.42 -14.27 -7.23
N TYR A 329 -5.45 -13.38 -7.36
CA TYR A 329 -5.01 -12.44 -6.33
C TYR A 329 -5.56 -11.05 -6.65
N LEU A 330 -6.49 -10.58 -5.83
CA LEU A 330 -7.14 -9.28 -5.95
C LEU A 330 -6.35 -8.25 -5.16
N HIS A 331 -5.77 -7.29 -5.86
CA HIS A 331 -4.97 -6.21 -5.25
C HIS A 331 -5.82 -4.95 -5.17
N GLY A 332 -6.20 -4.56 -3.96
CA GLY A 332 -6.88 -3.30 -3.69
C GLY A 332 -5.90 -2.25 -3.19
N LYS A 333 -5.94 -1.04 -3.79
CA LYS A 333 -5.24 0.13 -3.29
C LYS A 333 -6.23 1.28 -3.07
N GLY A 334 -6.53 1.57 -1.81
CA GLY A 334 -7.64 2.47 -1.49
C GLY A 334 -8.96 1.93 -2.01
N ALA A 335 -9.18 0.62 -1.86
CA ALA A 335 -10.41 -0.06 -2.24
C ALA A 335 -10.73 -1.11 -1.17
N THR A 336 -11.96 -1.10 -0.69
CA THR A 336 -12.44 -1.91 0.42
C THR A 336 -13.10 -3.17 -0.11
N PRO A 337 -12.78 -4.38 0.43
CA PRO A 337 -13.47 -5.61 0.06
C PRO A 337 -14.96 -5.52 0.41
N ALA A 338 -15.82 -5.93 -0.52
CA ALA A 338 -17.26 -5.77 -0.45
C ALA A 338 -18.02 -7.10 -0.68
N TRP A 339 -17.40 -8.23 -0.34
CA TRP A 339 -18.02 -9.55 -0.35
C TRP A 339 -17.91 -10.25 0.98
N ASP A 340 -18.86 -11.12 1.28
CA ASP A 340 -18.85 -11.90 2.51
C ASP A 340 -17.69 -12.90 2.52
N GLY A 341 -17.02 -13.02 3.68
CA GLY A 341 -15.96 -14.00 3.87
C GLY A 341 -14.65 -13.69 3.16
N TYR A 342 -14.40 -12.43 2.76
CA TYR A 342 -13.09 -12.01 2.22
C TYR A 342 -11.92 -12.29 3.18
N ALA A 343 -12.20 -12.40 4.46
CA ALA A 343 -11.31 -12.85 5.49
C ALA A 343 -12.07 -13.61 6.57
N SER A 344 -11.38 -14.48 7.31
CA SER A 344 -12.00 -15.33 8.35
C SER A 344 -12.60 -14.55 9.52
N ASP A 345 -12.25 -13.29 9.68
CA ASP A 345 -12.70 -12.36 10.72
C ASP A 345 -13.52 -11.19 10.15
N ALA A 346 -13.99 -11.29 8.91
CA ALA A 346 -14.89 -10.34 8.30
C ALA A 346 -16.28 -10.42 8.96
N SER A 347 -16.85 -9.24 9.25
CA SER A 347 -18.19 -9.13 9.89
C SER A 347 -19.33 -8.96 8.87
N GLY A 348 -19.03 -8.90 7.57
CA GLY A 348 -19.96 -8.51 6.52
C GLY A 348 -20.23 -7.00 6.42
N LEU A 349 -19.68 -6.22 7.36
CA LEU A 349 -19.72 -4.76 7.33
C LEU A 349 -18.33 -4.19 7.12
N THR A 350 -18.26 -3.09 6.37
CA THR A 350 -17.04 -2.34 6.13
C THR A 350 -17.26 -0.84 6.35
N LEU A 351 -16.18 -0.08 6.38
CA LEU A 351 -16.17 1.33 6.73
C LEU A 351 -15.63 2.18 5.60
N VAL A 352 -16.31 3.27 5.30
CA VAL A 352 -15.90 4.26 4.29
C VAL A 352 -15.87 5.65 4.96
N PRO A 353 -14.74 6.07 5.54
CA PRO A 353 -14.59 7.41 6.08
C PRO A 353 -14.51 8.44 4.96
N LEU A 354 -15.26 9.51 5.04
CA LEU A 354 -15.28 10.57 4.01
C LEU A 354 -14.21 11.63 4.30
N ASN A 355 -14.37 12.42 5.34
CA ASN A 355 -13.36 13.35 5.84
C ASN A 355 -13.65 13.70 7.32
N MET A 356 -12.87 14.60 7.93
CA MET A 356 -12.99 14.90 9.36
C MET A 356 -14.29 15.63 9.75
N ALA A 357 -14.98 16.24 8.80
CA ALA A 357 -16.24 16.98 9.02
C ALA A 357 -17.46 16.22 8.51
N GLU A 358 -17.27 15.08 7.85
CA GLU A 358 -18.32 14.28 7.26
C GLU A 358 -18.43 12.91 7.93
N PRO A 359 -19.55 12.20 7.79
CA PRO A 359 -19.74 10.91 8.42
C PRO A 359 -18.72 9.85 7.99
N VAL A 360 -18.47 8.89 8.87
CA VAL A 360 -17.97 7.58 8.47
C VAL A 360 -19.17 6.70 8.12
N LEU A 361 -19.19 6.18 6.88
CA LEU A 361 -20.25 5.26 6.45
C LEU A 361 -19.96 3.86 6.99
N VAL A 362 -20.99 3.19 7.47
CA VAL A 362 -21.01 1.76 7.72
C VAL A 362 -21.76 1.13 6.55
N VAL A 363 -21.11 0.28 5.79
CA VAL A 363 -21.69 -0.28 4.58
C VAL A 363 -21.66 -1.79 4.56
N LYS A 364 -22.64 -2.39 3.89
CA LYS A 364 -22.67 -3.79 3.51
C LYS A 364 -22.35 -3.89 2.02
N GLY A 365 -21.29 -4.58 1.67
CA GLY A 365 -20.87 -4.71 0.29
C GLY A 365 -21.83 -5.59 -0.54
N SER A 366 -21.92 -5.30 -1.85
CA SER A 366 -22.80 -5.99 -2.78
C SER A 366 -22.11 -7.01 -3.68
N ASP A 367 -20.80 -7.22 -3.51
CA ASP A 367 -19.99 -8.16 -4.31
C ASP A 367 -20.14 -7.95 -5.83
N ALA A 368 -20.22 -6.71 -6.28
CA ALA A 368 -20.48 -6.36 -7.66
C ALA A 368 -19.34 -6.80 -8.61
N ASP A 369 -19.65 -7.56 -9.64
CA ASP A 369 -18.67 -8.11 -10.61
C ASP A 369 -17.87 -6.99 -11.31
N HIS A 370 -18.54 -5.91 -11.72
CA HIS A 370 -17.89 -4.75 -12.37
C HIS A 370 -16.99 -3.94 -11.43
N ALA A 371 -17.01 -4.24 -10.14
CA ALA A 371 -16.11 -3.68 -9.14
C ALA A 371 -15.12 -4.74 -8.58
N LEU A 372 -15.09 -5.95 -9.16
CA LEU A 372 -14.33 -7.10 -8.66
C LEU A 372 -14.62 -7.43 -7.19
N GLY A 373 -15.82 -7.11 -6.72
CA GLY A 373 -16.23 -7.26 -5.33
C GLY A 373 -15.64 -6.22 -4.39
N PHE A 374 -15.37 -5.01 -4.84
CA PHE A 374 -14.85 -3.92 -4.00
C PHE A 374 -15.79 -2.71 -3.98
N SER A 375 -15.63 -1.90 -2.95
CA SER A 375 -16.24 -0.59 -2.79
C SER A 375 -15.15 0.47 -2.53
N PRO A 376 -15.45 1.78 -2.59
CA PRO A 376 -14.47 2.81 -2.25
C PRO A 376 -14.03 2.69 -0.78
N HIS A 377 -12.82 3.16 -0.48
CA HIS A 377 -12.28 3.17 0.88
C HIS A 377 -12.51 4.50 1.63
N GLY A 378 -12.94 5.54 0.92
CA GLY A 378 -13.10 6.88 1.46
C GLY A 378 -13.61 7.86 0.42
N ALA A 379 -13.41 9.16 0.63
CA ALA A 379 -13.82 10.17 -0.34
C ALA A 379 -12.86 10.28 -1.54
N GLY A 380 -11.59 9.99 -1.36
CA GLY A 380 -10.57 10.25 -2.39
C GLY A 380 -10.24 11.73 -2.55
N ARG A 381 -9.34 12.04 -3.47
CA ARG A 381 -8.87 13.42 -3.72
C ARG A 381 -8.95 13.76 -5.19
N ASN A 382 -9.19 15.03 -5.52
CA ASN A 382 -9.03 15.52 -6.89
C ASN A 382 -7.61 16.04 -7.17
N TYR A 383 -6.87 16.42 -6.12
CA TYR A 383 -5.52 16.99 -6.24
C TYR A 383 -4.51 16.30 -5.34
N SER A 384 -3.23 16.42 -5.71
CA SER A 384 -2.15 16.08 -4.79
C SER A 384 -2.12 17.05 -3.60
N ARG A 385 -1.52 16.63 -2.46
CA ARG A 385 -1.33 17.49 -1.29
C ARG A 385 -0.64 18.82 -1.63
N SER A 386 0.37 18.79 -2.50
CA SER A 386 1.10 19.97 -2.92
C SER A 386 0.26 20.91 -3.80
N GLU A 387 -0.61 20.37 -4.63
CA GLU A 387 -1.53 21.14 -5.46
C GLU A 387 -2.62 21.79 -4.60
N HIS A 388 -3.21 21.06 -3.66
CA HIS A 388 -4.18 21.62 -2.73
C HIS A 388 -3.59 22.83 -1.97
N ARG A 389 -2.38 22.69 -1.41
CA ARG A 389 -1.68 23.79 -0.73
C ARG A 389 -1.47 25.02 -1.65
N ARG A 390 -1.22 24.85 -2.94
CA ARG A 390 -1.13 25.97 -3.90
C ARG A 390 -2.49 26.63 -4.16
N ARG A 391 -3.57 25.83 -4.19
CA ARG A 391 -4.93 26.33 -4.44
C ARG A 391 -5.54 27.09 -3.25
N MET A 392 -5.04 26.90 -2.05
CA MET A 392 -5.45 27.69 -0.87
C MET A 392 -5.24 29.20 -1.05
N GLY A 393 -4.29 29.62 -1.89
CA GLY A 393 -4.01 31.04 -2.15
C GLY A 393 -3.53 31.75 -0.88
N SER A 394 -4.27 32.78 -0.44
CA SER A 394 -3.97 33.57 0.75
C SER A 394 -4.69 33.10 2.03
N ALA A 395 -5.54 32.06 1.95
CA ALA A 395 -6.24 31.53 3.11
C ALA A 395 -5.25 30.85 4.06
N THR A 396 -5.39 31.09 5.36
CA THR A 396 -4.59 30.38 6.37
C THR A 396 -5.19 29.00 6.66
N ALA A 397 -4.37 28.10 7.20
CA ALA A 397 -4.86 26.78 7.61
C ALA A 397 -5.91 26.88 8.73
N GLU A 398 -5.76 27.87 9.61
CA GLU A 398 -6.68 28.18 10.70
C GLU A 398 -8.03 28.68 10.19
N ASP A 399 -8.05 29.60 9.19
CA ASP A 399 -9.27 30.10 8.59
C ASP A 399 -10.07 28.97 7.93
N LEU A 400 -9.38 28.11 7.16
CA LEU A 400 -10.01 26.96 6.52
C LEU A 400 -10.54 25.96 7.56
N LEU A 401 -9.76 25.64 8.58
CA LEU A 401 -10.21 24.74 9.64
C LEU A 401 -11.49 25.25 10.29
N MET A 402 -11.53 26.52 10.69
CA MET A 402 -12.72 27.12 11.31
C MET A 402 -13.93 27.12 10.39
N ALA A 403 -13.74 27.40 9.11
CA ALA A 403 -14.82 27.44 8.14
C ALA A 403 -15.40 26.04 7.84
N GLU A 404 -14.51 25.04 7.68
CA GLU A 404 -14.87 23.72 7.19
C GLU A 404 -15.27 22.74 8.30
N THR A 405 -14.93 23.03 9.58
CA THR A 405 -15.17 22.10 10.70
C THR A 405 -15.96 22.76 11.85
N LYS A 406 -16.81 23.72 11.52
CA LYS A 406 -17.58 24.49 12.50
C LYS A 406 -18.37 23.58 13.45
N GLY A 407 -18.15 23.74 14.75
CA GLY A 407 -18.85 22.99 15.80
C GLY A 407 -18.25 21.63 16.13
N LEU A 408 -17.13 21.25 15.48
CA LEU A 408 -16.43 19.98 15.72
C LEU A 408 -15.17 20.19 16.57
N ASP A 409 -14.78 19.19 17.36
CA ASP A 409 -13.54 19.16 18.15
C ASP A 409 -12.42 18.51 17.31
N ILE A 410 -11.73 19.31 16.50
CA ILE A 410 -10.64 18.85 15.64
C ILE A 410 -9.29 19.15 16.30
N ARG A 411 -8.45 18.12 16.43
CA ARG A 411 -7.16 18.19 17.12
C ARG A 411 -6.01 17.71 16.21
N PHE A 412 -4.91 18.43 16.23
CA PHE A 412 -3.67 18.05 15.55
C PHE A 412 -2.61 17.71 16.60
N HIS A 413 -2.17 16.46 16.62
CA HIS A 413 -1.24 15.93 17.64
C HIS A 413 0.13 16.62 17.63
N ALA A 414 0.63 17.02 16.46
CA ALA A 414 1.89 17.77 16.33
C ALA A 414 1.74 19.28 16.60
N GLY A 415 0.53 19.78 16.81
CA GLY A 415 0.21 21.19 16.97
C GLY A 415 -0.11 21.92 15.67
N PRO A 416 0.81 22.02 14.68
CA PRO A 416 0.50 22.66 13.40
C PRO A 416 -0.58 21.91 12.61
N ILE A 417 -1.51 22.67 12.03
CA ILE A 417 -2.55 22.14 11.15
C ILE A 417 -1.92 21.68 9.85
N ASP A 418 -2.26 20.48 9.37
CA ASP A 418 -1.95 20.08 8.00
C ASP A 418 -3.13 20.44 7.08
N PRO A 419 -3.03 21.53 6.30
CA PRO A 419 -4.12 21.96 5.44
C PRO A 419 -4.43 20.96 4.32
N SER A 420 -3.50 20.08 3.99
CA SER A 420 -3.75 19.06 2.99
C SER A 420 -4.62 17.90 3.47
N GLU A 421 -5.02 17.90 4.73
CA GLU A 421 -5.96 16.92 5.31
C GLU A 421 -7.31 17.55 5.70
N LEU A 422 -7.54 18.86 5.42
CA LEU A 422 -8.81 19.51 5.63
C LEU A 422 -9.88 19.01 4.63
N PRO A 423 -11.18 19.15 4.93
CA PRO A 423 -12.28 18.66 4.10
C PRO A 423 -12.19 19.06 2.62
N SER A 424 -11.83 20.31 2.32
CA SER A 424 -11.66 20.81 0.94
C SER A 424 -10.59 20.11 0.11
N SER A 425 -9.70 19.31 0.73
CA SER A 425 -8.70 18.52 0.02
C SER A 425 -9.26 17.21 -0.54
N TYR A 426 -10.48 16.85 -0.19
CA TYR A 426 -11.15 15.62 -0.59
C TYR A 426 -12.26 15.90 -1.62
N LYS A 427 -12.71 14.84 -2.32
CA LYS A 427 -13.90 14.92 -3.16
C LYS A 427 -15.15 15.21 -2.32
N LYS A 428 -16.18 15.76 -2.96
CA LYS A 428 -17.45 16.02 -2.30
C LYS A 428 -18.08 14.72 -1.82
N SER A 429 -18.44 14.66 -0.55
CA SER A 429 -19.01 13.46 0.10
C SER A 429 -20.28 12.97 -0.60
N ASP A 430 -21.20 13.89 -0.93
CA ASP A 430 -22.45 13.57 -1.61
C ASP A 430 -22.22 12.92 -2.97
N THR A 431 -21.20 13.35 -3.72
CA THR A 431 -20.84 12.76 -5.01
C THR A 431 -20.40 11.31 -4.83
N VAL A 432 -19.55 11.03 -3.84
CA VAL A 432 -19.06 9.66 -3.55
C VAL A 432 -20.21 8.77 -3.10
N VAL A 433 -21.04 9.25 -2.15
CA VAL A 433 -22.22 8.51 -1.66
C VAL A 433 -23.20 8.18 -2.79
N THR A 434 -23.49 9.17 -3.64
CA THR A 434 -24.38 8.97 -4.81
C THR A 434 -23.81 7.92 -5.76
N GLN A 435 -22.50 7.93 -6.01
CA GLN A 435 -21.88 6.97 -6.92
C GLN A 435 -21.77 5.57 -6.31
N ILE A 436 -21.61 5.42 -4.98
CA ILE A 436 -21.70 4.12 -4.31
C ILE A 436 -23.06 3.47 -4.62
N SER A 437 -24.16 4.23 -4.47
CA SER A 437 -25.51 3.74 -4.76
C SER A 437 -25.75 3.53 -6.25
N LYS A 438 -25.31 4.49 -7.11
CA LYS A 438 -25.50 4.41 -8.57
C LYS A 438 -24.86 3.17 -9.18
N TYR A 439 -23.66 2.84 -8.74
CA TYR A 439 -22.91 1.67 -9.20
C TYR A 439 -23.17 0.42 -8.35
N GLU A 440 -24.14 0.45 -7.45
CA GLU A 440 -24.51 -0.69 -6.62
C GLU A 440 -23.31 -1.36 -5.93
N LEU A 441 -22.36 -0.53 -5.42
CA LEU A 441 -21.12 -1.04 -4.84
C LEU A 441 -21.29 -1.54 -3.42
N ALA A 442 -22.20 -0.92 -2.68
CA ALA A 442 -22.54 -1.28 -1.30
C ALA A 442 -23.85 -0.60 -0.87
N ASP A 443 -24.55 -1.22 0.09
CA ASP A 443 -25.67 -0.63 0.80
C ASP A 443 -25.19 0.11 2.05
N ILE A 444 -25.67 1.33 2.28
CA ILE A 444 -25.31 2.11 3.47
C ILE A 444 -26.22 1.70 4.63
N GLU A 445 -25.64 1.07 5.64
CA GLU A 445 -26.34 0.55 6.82
C GLU A 445 -26.45 1.59 7.95
N ASP A 446 -25.45 2.48 8.07
CA ASP A 446 -25.42 3.54 9.07
C ASP A 446 -24.44 4.65 8.70
N TYR A 447 -24.63 5.80 9.34
CA TYR A 447 -23.73 6.95 9.29
C TYR A 447 -23.26 7.25 10.71
N ILE A 448 -21.95 7.38 10.90
CA ILE A 448 -21.38 7.83 12.16
C ILE A 448 -21.07 9.33 12.01
N ASP A 449 -21.96 10.16 12.50
CA ASP A 449 -21.81 11.63 12.42
C ASP A 449 -20.65 12.12 13.27
N PRO A 450 -19.85 13.09 12.80
CA PRO A 450 -18.66 13.55 13.51
C PRO A 450 -19.03 14.31 14.80
N TYR A 451 -18.34 13.97 15.89
CA TYR A 451 -18.18 14.82 17.07
C TYR A 451 -16.81 15.50 17.04
N GLY A 452 -15.76 14.74 16.71
CA GLY A 452 -14.40 15.26 16.63
C GLY A 452 -13.41 14.26 16.05
N CYS A 453 -12.23 14.77 15.72
CA CYS A 453 -11.18 14.00 15.07
C CYS A 453 -9.79 14.42 15.56
N ILE A 454 -8.89 13.45 15.68
CA ILE A 454 -7.47 13.68 15.98
C ILE A 454 -6.65 13.26 14.76
N MET A 455 -5.86 14.20 14.23
CA MET A 455 -4.97 14.02 13.10
C MET A 455 -3.49 14.18 13.52
N ALA A 456 -2.57 13.75 12.66
CA ALA A 456 -1.14 13.90 12.92
C ALA A 456 -0.71 15.38 13.02
N GLY A 457 -1.19 16.22 12.12
CA GLY A 457 -0.71 17.58 11.90
C GLY A 457 0.48 17.65 10.93
N ASP A 458 0.94 18.87 10.63
CA ASP A 458 2.05 19.09 9.69
C ASP A 458 3.39 18.78 10.37
N VAL A 459 3.78 17.51 10.32
CA VAL A 459 5.05 17.03 10.89
C VAL A 459 6.13 17.05 9.82
N PRO A 460 7.15 17.94 9.93
CA PRO A 460 8.23 17.95 8.94
C PRO A 460 8.99 16.63 8.93
N PRO A 461 9.28 16.09 7.74
CA PRO A 461 10.02 14.84 7.63
C PRO A 461 11.37 14.89 8.35
N PRO A 462 11.80 13.82 9.04
CA PRO A 462 13.03 13.83 9.87
C PRO A 462 14.32 14.24 9.13
N TRP A 463 14.36 14.05 7.79
CA TRP A 463 15.52 14.43 6.98
C TRP A 463 15.64 15.94 6.74
N LEU A 464 14.56 16.73 6.82
CA LEU A 464 14.61 18.19 6.73
C LEU A 464 15.33 18.78 7.96
N ASN A 465 15.14 18.21 9.13
CA ASN A 465 15.81 18.63 10.37
C ASN A 465 17.32 18.32 10.36
N ARG A 466 17.80 17.35 9.57
CA ARG A 466 19.23 17.03 9.43
C ARG A 466 19.99 18.04 8.55
N LYS A 467 19.32 18.66 7.55
CA LYS A 467 19.94 19.69 6.70
C LYS A 467 20.20 21.00 7.45
N GLY A 468 19.36 21.35 8.43
CA GLY A 468 19.55 22.53 9.28
C GLY A 468 20.74 22.42 10.26
N ARG A 469 21.06 21.21 10.72
CA ARG A 469 22.20 20.96 11.60
C ARG A 469 23.57 20.97 10.90
N LYS A 470 23.63 20.63 9.60
CA LYS A 470 24.89 20.69 8.81
C LYS A 470 25.25 22.09 8.32
N ARG A 471 24.34 23.08 8.36
CA ARG A 471 24.61 24.47 8.01
C ARG A 471 25.05 25.34 9.21
N ARG A 472 25.09 24.78 10.42
CA ARG A 472 25.50 25.46 11.65
C ARG A 472 26.80 24.88 12.24
N ARG A 473 27.60 24.14 11.45
CA ARG A 473 28.96 23.69 11.79
C ARG A 473 29.99 24.23 10.80
#